data_705324e5ada67d456e8b60ae2eaa001e
#
_entry.id   705324e5ada67d456e8b60ae2eaa001e
#
_cell.length_a   1.000
_cell.length_b   1.000
_cell.length_c   1.000
_cell.angle_alpha   90.00
_cell.angle_beta   90.00
_cell.angle_gamma   90.00
#
_symmetry.space_group_name_H-M   'P 1'
#
loop_
_entity.id
_entity.type
_entity.pdbx_description
1 polymer ?
#
loop_
_entity_poly.entity_id
_entity_poly.type
_entity_poly.pdbx_seq_one_letter_code
_entity_poly.pdbx_strand_id
1 'polypeptide(L)'
;KPQKTKVLTADDTNSLMKSITPERCQAELAEMGGTDFGFAFGDMARFRVSVFKQRGSIAMVLRQIPNQMLTPEQLGVPDVCQRLVTRPRGLFLVTGPTGSGKSTTLASLINMLNENFDHHIITIEDPIEFYHYSKKSTVNQREVGTDVTSFAEALKRALRQDPDVI
;
A
#
# COMPACT_ATOMS: atom_id res chain seq x y z
N LYS A 1 22.66 -2.07 6.47
CA LYS A 1 24.14 -1.92 6.46
C LYS A 1 24.56 -1.44 5.09
N PRO A 2 25.53 -0.50 4.95
CA PRO A 2 26.03 -0.06 3.64
C PRO A 2 26.57 -1.28 2.88
N GLN A 3 26.15 -1.43 1.63
CA GLN A 3 26.72 -2.46 0.77
C GLN A 3 28.06 -1.95 0.20
N LYS A 4 29.01 -2.85 -0.07
CA LYS A 4 30.26 -2.52 -0.76
C LYS A 4 30.00 -2.31 -2.26
N THR A 5 29.34 -1.20 -2.61
CA THR A 5 29.02 -0.81 -3.97
C THR A 5 29.72 0.51 -4.28
N LYS A 6 29.79 0.88 -5.56
CA LYS A 6 30.28 2.20 -6.00
C LYS A 6 29.51 3.30 -5.28
N VAL A 7 30.20 4.29 -4.76
CA VAL A 7 29.59 5.50 -4.23
C VAL A 7 28.89 6.24 -5.35
N LEU A 8 27.59 6.53 -5.18
CA LEU A 8 26.81 7.25 -6.18
C LEU A 8 27.15 8.74 -6.15
N THR A 9 27.25 9.35 -7.33
CA THR A 9 27.37 10.80 -7.47
C THR A 9 25.99 11.46 -7.45
N ALA A 10 25.94 12.80 -7.36
CA ALA A 10 24.69 13.57 -7.45
C ALA A 10 23.98 13.35 -8.81
N ASP A 11 24.74 13.20 -9.88
CA ASP A 11 24.19 12.91 -11.22
C ASP A 11 23.61 11.49 -11.30
N ASP A 12 24.29 10.51 -10.69
CA ASP A 12 23.78 9.13 -10.60
C ASP A 12 22.42 9.10 -9.86
N THR A 13 22.33 9.76 -8.71
CA THR A 13 21.07 9.79 -7.92
C THR A 13 19.96 10.53 -8.65
N ASN A 14 20.25 11.61 -9.35
CA ASN A 14 19.28 12.35 -10.14
C ASN A 14 18.78 11.51 -11.34
N SER A 15 19.67 10.80 -12.02
CA SER A 15 19.30 9.91 -13.13
C SER A 15 18.43 8.74 -12.66
N LEU A 16 18.80 8.10 -11.54
CA LEU A 16 18.01 7.04 -10.92
C LEU A 16 16.62 7.54 -10.51
N MET A 17 16.56 8.70 -9.86
CA MET A 17 15.27 9.31 -9.48
C MET A 17 14.38 9.50 -10.70
N LYS A 18 14.88 10.11 -11.77
CA LYS A 18 14.11 10.35 -13.00
C LYS A 18 13.60 9.04 -13.64
N SER A 19 14.34 7.94 -13.51
CA SER A 19 13.99 6.67 -14.13
C SER A 19 12.83 5.95 -13.44
N ILE A 20 12.58 6.20 -12.16
CA ILE A 20 11.54 5.50 -11.37
C ILE A 20 10.43 6.41 -10.86
N THR A 21 10.61 7.73 -10.88
CA THR A 21 9.67 8.69 -10.29
C THR A 21 8.69 9.19 -11.36
N PRO A 22 7.36 9.02 -11.16
CA PRO A 22 6.35 9.55 -12.06
C PRO A 22 6.46 11.09 -12.23
N GLU A 23 6.11 11.62 -13.40
CA GLU A 23 6.21 13.06 -13.71
C GLU A 23 5.52 13.94 -12.66
N ARG A 24 4.33 13.55 -12.20
CA ARG A 24 3.61 14.25 -11.13
C ARG A 24 4.47 14.38 -9.86
N CYS A 25 5.11 13.28 -9.44
CA CYS A 25 5.96 13.25 -8.26
C CYS A 25 7.27 14.02 -8.47
N GLN A 26 7.77 14.10 -9.71
CA GLN A 26 8.92 14.97 -10.04
C GLN A 26 8.56 16.46 -9.89
N ALA A 27 7.36 16.86 -10.30
CA ALA A 27 6.87 18.23 -10.10
C ALA A 27 6.70 18.55 -8.61
N GLU A 28 6.10 17.67 -7.83
CA GLU A 28 5.97 17.79 -6.38
C GLU A 28 7.34 17.91 -5.68
N LEU A 29 8.30 17.05 -6.05
CA LEU A 29 9.68 17.12 -5.54
C LEU A 29 10.34 18.46 -5.86
N ALA A 30 10.08 19.02 -7.05
CA ALA A 30 10.64 20.31 -7.44
C ALA A 30 10.08 21.44 -6.57
N GLU A 31 8.78 21.44 -6.29
CA GLU A 31 8.05 22.46 -5.54
C GLU A 31 8.23 22.31 -4.03
N MET A 32 8.00 21.11 -3.49
CA MET A 32 7.93 20.87 -2.04
C MET A 32 9.24 20.30 -1.46
N GLY A 33 10.19 19.88 -2.30
CA GLY A 33 11.46 19.33 -1.87
C GLY A 33 11.42 17.86 -1.43
N GLY A 34 10.26 17.20 -1.50
CA GLY A 34 10.07 15.79 -1.20
C GLY A 34 8.81 15.24 -1.86
N THR A 35 8.75 13.93 -2.08
CA THR A 35 7.60 13.21 -2.60
C THR A 35 7.67 11.74 -2.21
N ASP A 36 6.50 11.10 -2.02
CA ASP A 36 6.36 9.68 -1.71
C ASP A 36 5.45 9.01 -2.74
N PHE A 37 5.81 7.80 -3.18
CA PHE A 37 5.02 7.04 -4.14
C PHE A 37 5.32 5.54 -4.08
N GLY A 38 4.42 4.73 -4.68
CA GLY A 38 4.63 3.30 -4.90
C GLY A 38 5.41 3.04 -6.19
N PHE A 39 6.38 2.15 -6.17
CA PHE A 39 7.14 1.71 -7.33
C PHE A 39 7.10 0.18 -7.47
N ALA A 40 6.68 -0.31 -8.64
CA ALA A 40 6.69 -1.72 -8.98
C ALA A 40 7.90 -2.04 -9.89
N PHE A 41 8.69 -3.03 -9.50
CA PHE A 41 9.77 -3.56 -10.32
C PHE A 41 9.30 -4.86 -10.98
N GLY A 42 8.53 -4.72 -12.05
CA GLY A 42 7.81 -5.82 -12.67
C GLY A 42 6.95 -6.57 -11.64
N ASP A 43 6.89 -7.88 -11.76
CA ASP A 43 6.20 -8.76 -10.80
C ASP A 43 7.12 -9.23 -9.66
N MET A 44 8.41 -8.82 -9.67
CA MET A 44 9.41 -9.32 -8.73
C MET A 44 9.35 -8.65 -7.38
N ALA A 45 9.13 -7.34 -7.33
CA ALA A 45 9.14 -6.59 -6.07
C ALA A 45 8.37 -5.27 -6.19
N ARG A 46 7.86 -4.81 -5.05
CA ARG A 46 7.26 -3.50 -4.89
C ARG A 46 7.96 -2.74 -3.80
N PHE A 47 8.01 -1.42 -3.97
CA PHE A 47 8.69 -0.54 -3.06
C PHE A 47 7.82 0.68 -2.74
N ARG A 48 7.80 1.08 -1.48
CA ARG A 48 7.47 2.44 -1.09
C ARG A 48 8.73 3.27 -1.25
N VAL A 49 8.64 4.31 -2.05
CA VAL A 49 9.76 5.19 -2.38
C VAL A 49 9.52 6.56 -1.78
N SER A 50 10.49 7.05 -1.02
CA SER A 50 10.56 8.43 -0.57
C SER A 50 11.75 9.10 -1.25
N VAL A 51 11.49 10.19 -1.98
CA VAL A 51 12.50 11.00 -2.66
C VAL A 51 12.52 12.37 -2.04
N PHE A 52 13.70 12.89 -1.70
CA PHE A 52 13.82 14.21 -1.07
C PHE A 52 15.14 14.91 -1.40
N LYS A 53 15.13 16.23 -1.27
CA LYS A 53 16.33 17.06 -1.40
C LYS A 53 17.12 17.05 -0.11
N GLN A 54 18.42 16.80 -0.19
CA GLN A 54 19.36 16.85 0.94
C GLN A 54 20.66 17.55 0.50
N ARG A 55 20.99 18.66 1.13
CA ARG A 55 22.23 19.42 0.87
C ARG A 55 22.46 19.71 -0.62
N GLY A 56 21.42 20.09 -1.34
CA GLY A 56 21.49 20.37 -2.78
C GLY A 56 21.50 19.14 -3.71
N SER A 57 21.46 17.93 -3.17
CA SER A 57 21.40 16.67 -3.92
C SER A 57 20.10 15.93 -3.68
N ILE A 58 19.78 14.98 -4.56
CA ILE A 58 18.63 14.07 -4.41
C ILE A 58 19.04 12.86 -3.58
N ALA A 59 18.22 12.51 -2.61
CA ALA A 59 18.31 11.26 -1.86
C ALA A 59 17.01 10.46 -2.03
N MET A 60 17.12 9.12 -1.96
CA MET A 60 15.99 8.21 -2.10
C MET A 60 16.07 7.12 -1.04
N VAL A 61 14.91 6.77 -0.48
CA VAL A 61 14.73 5.61 0.41
C VAL A 61 13.70 4.70 -0.23
N LEU A 62 14.08 3.46 -0.51
CA LEU A 62 13.19 2.43 -1.04
C LEU A 62 12.97 1.37 0.04
N ARG A 63 11.72 1.22 0.47
CA ARG A 63 11.31 0.15 1.39
C ARG A 63 10.57 -0.91 0.58
N GLN A 64 11.13 -2.11 0.55
CA GLN A 64 10.46 -3.23 -0.10
C GLN A 64 9.18 -3.60 0.66
N ILE A 65 8.10 -3.76 -0.09
CA ILE A 65 6.81 -4.26 0.39
C ILE A 65 6.82 -5.79 0.18
N PRO A 66 6.47 -6.58 1.20
CA PRO A 66 6.39 -8.03 1.04
C PRO A 66 5.35 -8.43 -0.01
N ASN A 67 5.73 -9.30 -0.96
CA ASN A 67 4.80 -9.83 -1.96
C ASN A 67 3.98 -11.02 -1.45
N GLN A 68 4.37 -11.62 -0.33
CA GLN A 68 3.70 -12.79 0.22
C GLN A 68 2.73 -12.38 1.31
N MET A 69 1.45 -12.68 1.08
CA MET A 69 0.42 -12.58 2.12
C MET A 69 0.44 -13.85 2.95
N LEU A 70 0.57 -13.70 4.26
CA LEU A 70 0.41 -14.78 5.20
C LEU A 70 -1.09 -15.01 5.47
N THR A 71 -1.47 -16.25 5.74
CA THR A 71 -2.85 -16.56 6.14
C THR A 71 -3.12 -16.11 7.57
N PRO A 72 -4.40 -15.94 7.96
CA PRO A 72 -4.75 -15.60 9.34
C PRO A 72 -4.16 -16.60 10.37
N GLU A 73 -4.13 -17.89 10.02
CA GLU A 73 -3.57 -18.94 10.87
C GLU A 73 -2.07 -18.79 11.06
N GLN A 74 -1.34 -18.51 9.97
CA GLN A 74 0.12 -18.26 10.00
C GLN A 74 0.49 -17.04 10.82
N LEU A 75 -0.40 -16.04 10.87
CA LEU A 75 -0.24 -14.84 11.69
C LEU A 75 -0.72 -15.03 13.15
N GLY A 76 -1.34 -16.16 13.46
CA GLY A 76 -1.92 -16.41 14.78
C GLY A 76 -3.16 -15.55 15.06
N VAL A 77 -3.89 -15.12 14.02
CA VAL A 77 -5.13 -14.37 14.18
C VAL A 77 -6.21 -15.29 14.75
N PRO A 78 -6.83 -14.93 15.90
CA PRO A 78 -7.84 -15.78 16.51
C PRO A 78 -9.03 -16.07 15.60
N ASP A 79 -9.58 -17.29 15.64
CA ASP A 79 -10.74 -17.71 14.84
C ASP A 79 -11.96 -16.79 15.01
N VAL A 80 -12.11 -16.18 16.19
CA VAL A 80 -13.18 -15.22 16.43
C VAL A 80 -13.09 -14.02 15.49
N CYS A 81 -11.87 -13.54 15.17
CA CYS A 81 -11.67 -12.44 14.23
C CYS A 81 -12.11 -12.83 12.82
N GLN A 82 -11.75 -14.04 12.38
CA GLN A 82 -12.15 -14.59 11.08
C GLN A 82 -13.69 -14.69 10.99
N ARG A 83 -14.35 -15.19 12.04
CA ARG A 83 -15.82 -15.25 12.10
C ARG A 83 -16.50 -13.88 12.16
N LEU A 84 -15.86 -12.89 12.77
CA LEU A 84 -16.43 -11.52 12.85
C LEU A 84 -16.40 -10.81 11.51
N VAL A 85 -15.30 -10.93 10.74
CA VAL A 85 -15.19 -10.26 9.43
C VAL A 85 -16.08 -10.90 8.36
N THR A 86 -16.61 -12.11 8.57
CA THR A 86 -17.58 -12.75 7.67
C THR A 86 -19.03 -12.36 7.98
N ARG A 87 -19.26 -11.48 8.97
CA ARG A 87 -20.62 -10.99 9.27
C ARG A 87 -21.12 -10.03 8.18
N PRO A 88 -22.41 -10.07 7.83
CA PRO A 88 -22.97 -9.28 6.73
C PRO A 88 -23.01 -7.78 7.01
N ARG A 89 -22.75 -7.36 8.24
CA ARG A 89 -22.71 -5.94 8.65
C ARG A 89 -21.96 -5.78 9.95
N GLY A 90 -21.36 -4.62 10.14
CA GLY A 90 -20.64 -4.25 11.36
C GLY A 90 -19.42 -3.39 11.07
N LEU A 91 -18.70 -3.04 12.10
CA LEU A 91 -17.41 -2.38 12.04
C LEU A 91 -16.39 -3.23 12.80
N PHE A 92 -15.30 -3.58 12.11
CA PHE A 92 -14.19 -4.33 12.70
C PHE A 92 -12.97 -3.41 12.78
N LEU A 93 -12.49 -3.15 14.00
CA LEU A 93 -11.35 -2.23 14.24
C LEU A 93 -10.09 -3.02 14.58
N VAL A 94 -9.01 -2.73 13.84
CA VAL A 94 -7.67 -3.23 14.14
C VAL A 94 -6.80 -2.06 14.61
N THR A 95 -6.43 -2.06 15.88
CA THR A 95 -5.70 -0.95 16.51
C THR A 95 -4.37 -1.43 17.08
N GLY A 96 -3.44 -0.49 17.28
CA GLY A 96 -2.13 -0.77 17.83
C GLY A 96 -1.06 0.22 17.35
N PRO A 97 0.14 0.20 17.93
CA PRO A 97 1.25 1.07 17.51
C PRO A 97 1.76 0.72 16.11
N THR A 98 2.58 1.60 15.55
CA THR A 98 3.28 1.32 14.29
C THR A 98 4.14 0.07 14.41
N GLY A 99 4.12 -0.79 13.40
CA GLY A 99 4.87 -2.05 13.36
C GLY A 99 4.23 -3.21 14.15
N SER A 100 3.02 -3.04 14.72
CA SER A 100 2.31 -4.12 15.44
C SER A 100 1.62 -5.15 14.52
N GLY A 101 1.71 -4.98 13.20
CA GLY A 101 1.12 -5.91 12.24
C GLY A 101 -0.32 -5.59 11.82
N LYS A 102 -0.84 -4.38 12.08
CA LYS A 102 -2.21 -3.99 11.70
C LYS A 102 -2.50 -4.22 10.20
N SER A 103 -1.70 -3.63 9.32
CA SER A 103 -1.87 -3.75 7.86
C SER A 103 -1.71 -5.19 7.40
N THR A 104 -0.75 -5.92 7.97
CA THR A 104 -0.54 -7.35 7.67
C THR A 104 -1.75 -8.19 8.06
N THR A 105 -2.34 -7.93 9.23
CA THR A 105 -3.55 -8.61 9.71
C THR A 105 -4.75 -8.29 8.84
N LEU A 106 -4.96 -7.00 8.52
CA LEU A 106 -6.05 -6.59 7.61
C LEU A 106 -5.89 -7.23 6.23
N ALA A 107 -4.69 -7.17 5.64
CA ALA A 107 -4.43 -7.78 4.34
C ALA A 107 -4.71 -9.29 4.34
N SER A 108 -4.32 -9.98 5.39
CA SER A 108 -4.59 -11.42 5.56
C SER A 108 -6.08 -11.71 5.62
N LEU A 109 -6.85 -10.95 6.39
CA LEU A 109 -8.31 -11.12 6.50
C LEU A 109 -9.02 -10.77 5.19
N ILE A 110 -8.62 -9.70 4.51
CA ILE A 110 -9.13 -9.33 3.18
C ILE A 110 -8.83 -10.44 2.16
N ASN A 111 -7.60 -10.97 2.17
CA ASN A 111 -7.25 -12.07 1.26
C ASN A 111 -8.07 -13.33 1.54
N MET A 112 -8.32 -13.67 2.81
CA MET A 112 -9.21 -14.76 3.20
C MET A 112 -10.63 -14.57 2.65
N LEU A 113 -11.18 -13.36 2.76
CA LEU A 113 -12.49 -13.03 2.17
C LEU A 113 -12.47 -13.17 0.65
N ASN A 114 -11.45 -12.62 -0.01
CA ASN A 114 -11.25 -12.67 -1.46
C ASN A 114 -11.15 -14.11 -2.00
N GLU A 115 -10.58 -15.03 -1.23
CA GLU A 115 -10.45 -16.45 -1.63
C GLU A 115 -11.72 -17.26 -1.44
N ASN A 116 -12.53 -16.92 -0.42
CA ASN A 116 -13.60 -17.78 0.03
C ASN A 116 -15.01 -17.29 -0.32
N PHE A 117 -15.18 -15.98 -0.57
CA PHE A 117 -16.49 -15.35 -0.77
C PHE A 117 -16.56 -14.61 -2.10
N ASP A 118 -17.78 -14.54 -2.66
CA ASP A 118 -18.09 -13.76 -3.85
C ASP A 118 -18.57 -12.36 -3.42
N HIS A 119 -17.62 -11.51 -3.08
CA HIS A 119 -17.85 -10.17 -2.55
C HIS A 119 -17.29 -9.09 -3.46
N HIS A 120 -17.86 -7.90 -3.40
CA HIS A 120 -17.24 -6.68 -3.87
C HIS A 120 -16.50 -6.01 -2.70
N ILE A 121 -15.17 -6.06 -2.71
CA ILE A 121 -14.29 -5.52 -1.68
C ILE A 121 -13.68 -4.22 -2.19
N ILE A 122 -13.83 -3.14 -1.44
CA ILE A 122 -13.19 -1.86 -1.74
C ILE A 122 -12.21 -1.53 -0.62
N THR A 123 -10.95 -1.28 -0.92
CA THR A 123 -10.00 -0.72 0.05
C THR A 123 -9.70 0.74 -0.26
N ILE A 124 -9.42 1.52 0.79
CA ILE A 124 -8.96 2.91 0.71
C ILE A 124 -7.73 3.01 1.59
N GLU A 125 -6.59 3.30 1.00
CA GLU A 125 -5.28 3.17 1.65
C GLU A 125 -4.38 4.39 1.40
N ASP A 126 -3.42 4.63 2.30
CA ASP A 126 -2.46 5.74 2.18
C ASP A 126 -1.06 5.33 2.71
N PRO A 127 -0.21 4.77 1.82
CA PRO A 127 -0.48 4.18 0.51
C PRO A 127 -0.93 2.71 0.58
N ILE A 128 -1.20 2.08 -0.58
CA ILE A 128 -1.44 0.63 -0.68
C ILE A 128 -0.18 -0.14 -0.25
N GLU A 129 -0.30 -0.94 0.82
CA GLU A 129 0.80 -1.76 1.33
C GLU A 129 0.80 -3.19 0.76
N PHE A 130 -0.37 -3.78 0.52
CA PHE A 130 -0.52 -5.12 -0.02
C PHE A 130 -1.47 -5.11 -1.21
N TYR A 131 -1.09 -5.77 -2.31
CA TYR A 131 -1.96 -5.86 -3.49
C TYR A 131 -2.79 -7.12 -3.47
N HIS A 132 -4.10 -6.94 -3.63
CA HIS A 132 -5.08 -8.01 -3.71
C HIS A 132 -5.53 -8.19 -5.17
N TYR A 133 -5.05 -9.22 -5.83
CA TYR A 133 -5.62 -9.62 -7.11
C TYR A 133 -6.99 -10.25 -6.87
N SER A 134 -7.99 -9.90 -7.68
CA SER A 134 -9.32 -10.50 -7.60
C SER A 134 -9.23 -12.01 -7.80
N LYS A 135 -9.87 -12.78 -6.90
CA LYS A 135 -9.95 -14.25 -6.91
C LYS A 135 -11.42 -14.65 -7.04
N LYS A 136 -12.06 -15.01 -5.93
CA LYS A 136 -13.50 -15.22 -5.87
C LYS A 136 -14.25 -13.89 -5.78
N SER A 137 -13.71 -12.96 -4.98
CA SER A 137 -14.22 -11.59 -4.88
C SER A 137 -13.65 -10.69 -5.96
N THR A 138 -14.38 -9.62 -6.25
CA THR A 138 -13.84 -8.46 -6.98
C THR A 138 -13.22 -7.50 -5.98
N VAL A 139 -11.91 -7.19 -6.12
CA VAL A 139 -11.21 -6.28 -5.21
C VAL A 139 -10.81 -5.01 -5.95
N ASN A 140 -11.28 -3.87 -5.45
CA ASN A 140 -10.93 -2.53 -5.93
C ASN A 140 -10.16 -1.79 -4.84
N GLN A 141 -8.86 -1.60 -5.04
CA GLN A 141 -7.99 -0.86 -4.13
C GLN A 141 -7.81 0.57 -4.62
N ARG A 142 -7.96 1.53 -3.73
CA ARG A 142 -7.82 2.96 -4.04
C ARG A 142 -6.82 3.63 -3.13
N GLU A 143 -5.84 4.30 -3.71
CA GLU A 143 -4.79 5.01 -2.99
C GLU A 143 -5.12 6.50 -2.87
N VAL A 144 -5.02 7.03 -1.66
CA VAL A 144 -5.16 8.47 -1.41
C VAL A 144 -4.00 9.22 -2.07
N GLY A 145 -4.32 10.35 -2.68
CA GLY A 145 -3.35 11.15 -3.43
C GLY A 145 -3.07 10.66 -4.87
N THR A 146 -3.37 9.39 -5.17
CA THR A 146 -3.23 8.81 -6.52
C THR A 146 -4.58 8.63 -7.19
N ASP A 147 -5.47 7.85 -6.56
CA ASP A 147 -6.78 7.49 -7.11
C ASP A 147 -7.91 8.33 -6.53
N VAL A 148 -7.72 8.84 -5.33
CA VAL A 148 -8.70 9.64 -4.58
C VAL A 148 -8.02 10.77 -3.82
N THR A 149 -8.77 11.84 -3.58
CA THR A 149 -8.24 13.04 -2.92
C THR A 149 -8.17 12.91 -1.39
N SER A 150 -9.03 12.09 -0.79
CA SER A 150 -9.08 11.87 0.66
C SER A 150 -9.87 10.61 1.02
N PHE A 151 -9.65 10.07 2.22
CA PHE A 151 -10.44 8.97 2.77
C PHE A 151 -11.93 9.27 2.80
N ALA A 152 -12.32 10.48 3.22
CA ALA A 152 -13.72 10.89 3.33
C ALA A 152 -14.43 10.89 1.97
N GLU A 153 -13.81 11.45 0.93
CA GLU A 153 -14.39 11.48 -0.41
C GLU A 153 -14.42 10.09 -1.04
N ALA A 154 -13.38 9.28 -0.81
CA ALA A 154 -13.33 7.91 -1.27
C ALA A 154 -14.44 7.06 -0.65
N LEU A 155 -14.63 7.13 0.67
CA LEU A 155 -15.68 6.40 1.39
C LEU A 155 -17.08 6.82 0.91
N LYS A 156 -17.34 8.12 0.77
CA LYS A 156 -18.61 8.64 0.26
C LYS A 156 -18.96 8.08 -1.13
N ARG A 157 -17.96 7.88 -1.99
CA ARG A 157 -18.15 7.27 -3.32
C ARG A 157 -18.27 5.76 -3.24
N ALA A 158 -17.49 5.10 -2.39
CA ALA A 158 -17.53 3.65 -2.19
C ALA A 158 -18.94 3.17 -1.81
N LEU A 159 -19.64 3.89 -0.92
CA LEU A 159 -21.02 3.58 -0.51
C LEU A 159 -22.06 3.56 -1.65
N ARG A 160 -21.72 4.08 -2.85
CA ARG A 160 -22.57 4.07 -4.05
C ARG A 160 -22.16 3.02 -5.05
N GLN A 161 -21.16 2.20 -4.73
CA GLN A 161 -20.56 1.19 -5.61
C GLN A 161 -21.01 -0.22 -5.23
N ASP A 162 -22.02 -0.34 -4.35
CA ASP A 162 -22.58 -1.59 -3.86
C ASP A 162 -21.52 -2.55 -3.29
N PRO A 163 -20.70 -2.10 -2.31
CA PRO A 163 -19.68 -2.94 -1.71
C PRO A 163 -20.26 -3.84 -0.64
N ASP A 164 -19.77 -5.07 -0.56
CA ASP A 164 -19.99 -5.98 0.58
C ASP A 164 -19.02 -5.68 1.72
N VAL A 165 -17.80 -5.23 1.36
CA VAL A 165 -16.72 -4.92 2.31
C VAL A 165 -16.01 -3.63 1.91
N ILE A 166 -15.82 -2.74 2.88
CA ILE A 166 -15.00 -1.52 2.73
C ILE A 166 -13.92 -1.53 3.82
#